data_36942faf8d7137632ed471a0807a5084
#
_entry.id   36942faf8d7137632ed471a0807a5084
#
_cell.length_a   1.000
_cell.length_b   1.000
_cell.length_c   1.000
_cell.angle_alpha   90.00
_cell.angle_beta   90.00
_cell.angle_gamma   90.00
#
_symmetry.space_group_name_H-M   'P 1'
#
loop_
_entity.id
_entity.type
_entity.pdbx_description
1 polymer ?
#
loop_
_entity_poly.entity_id
_entity_poly.type
_entity_poly.pdbx_seq_one_letter_code
_entity_poly.pdbx_strand_id
1 'polypeptide(L)'
;MCTATKLARSPNQPTGQWIRTDARLAIYLRDGFRCLYCLADLHGASPTDITLDHLVCRVDGGDNSPANLVTACRSCNCSRQDQPLSRFAGAETRKHVRRNVARSIKPYRKLAKAILFGEIGLSDVDLES
;
A
#
# COMPACT_ATOMS: atom_id res chain seq x y z
N MET A 1 2.28 -8.50 18.81
CA MET A 1 1.04 -7.81 18.57
C MET A 1 1.24 -6.63 17.66
N CYS A 2 0.40 -6.51 16.68
CA CYS A 2 0.45 -5.36 15.80
C CYS A 2 0.23 -4.11 16.63
N THR A 3 1.13 -3.18 16.55
CA THR A 3 1.01 -2.03 17.41
C THR A 3 -0.14 -1.14 16.97
N ALA A 4 -0.90 -0.70 17.93
CA ALA A 4 -1.90 0.32 17.69
C ALA A 4 -1.25 1.61 17.24
N THR A 5 0.01 1.81 17.55
CA THR A 5 0.73 3.03 17.25
C THR A 5 0.73 3.36 15.76
N LYS A 6 0.98 2.35 14.90
CA LYS A 6 1.01 2.58 13.47
C LYS A 6 -0.38 2.67 12.86
N LEU A 7 -1.33 1.93 13.40
CA LEU A 7 -2.70 1.90 12.90
C LEU A 7 -3.57 2.94 13.56
N ALA A 8 -3.25 3.31 14.78
CA ALA A 8 -4.02 4.29 15.53
C ALA A 8 -3.83 5.66 14.91
N ARG A 9 -4.93 6.34 14.73
CA ARG A 9 -4.92 7.70 14.24
C ARG A 9 -5.39 8.62 15.32
N SER A 10 -4.83 9.81 15.34
CA SER A 10 -5.35 10.84 16.19
C SER A 10 -6.81 11.08 15.80
N PRO A 11 -7.74 11.13 16.74
CA PRO A 11 -9.12 11.44 16.44
C PRO A 11 -9.29 12.84 15.85
N ASN A 12 -8.29 13.70 16.02
CA ASN A 12 -8.31 15.05 15.50
C ASN A 12 -7.59 15.18 14.16
N GLN A 13 -7.19 14.05 13.56
CA GLN A 13 -6.49 14.08 12.30
C GLN A 13 -7.43 14.58 11.21
N PRO A 14 -6.99 15.55 10.39
CA PRO A 14 -7.83 16.09 9.33
C PRO A 14 -8.28 15.00 8.36
N THR A 15 -9.52 15.11 7.88
CA THR A 15 -10.08 14.13 6.95
C THR A 15 -9.30 14.02 5.65
N GLY A 16 -8.67 15.10 5.21
CA GLY A 16 -7.84 15.09 4.00
C GLY A 16 -6.63 14.20 4.08
N GLN A 17 -6.32 13.67 5.26
CA GLN A 17 -5.20 12.74 5.44
C GLN A 17 -5.60 11.29 5.23
N TRP A 18 -6.88 11.02 5.08
CA TRP A 18 -7.33 9.68 4.75
C TRP A 18 -7.02 9.36 3.30
N ILE A 19 -6.58 8.14 3.06
CA ILE A 19 -6.32 7.68 1.70
C ILE A 19 -7.65 7.28 1.08
N ARG A 20 -7.98 7.92 -0.03
CA ARG A 20 -9.25 7.67 -0.71
C ARG A 20 -9.31 6.24 -1.24
N THR A 21 -10.52 5.72 -1.38
CA THR A 21 -10.73 4.34 -1.83
C THR A 21 -10.12 4.10 -3.21
N ASP A 22 -10.30 5.03 -4.15
CA ASP A 22 -9.73 4.88 -5.48
C ASP A 22 -8.21 4.93 -5.47
N ALA A 23 -7.62 5.78 -4.64
CA ALA A 23 -6.17 5.86 -4.50
C ALA A 23 -5.61 4.59 -3.86
N ARG A 24 -6.28 4.08 -2.85
CA ARG A 24 -5.88 2.85 -2.18
C ARG A 24 -5.91 1.67 -3.15
N LEU A 25 -7.01 1.52 -3.87
CA LEU A 25 -7.13 0.45 -4.85
C LEU A 25 -6.10 0.57 -5.96
N ALA A 26 -5.80 1.79 -6.39
CA ALA A 26 -4.80 2.03 -7.42
C ALA A 26 -3.42 1.52 -6.98
N ILE A 27 -3.06 1.74 -5.73
CA ILE A 27 -1.78 1.26 -5.20
C ILE A 27 -1.77 -0.26 -5.13
N TYR A 28 -2.86 -0.89 -4.67
CA TYR A 28 -2.96 -2.34 -4.67
C TYR A 28 -2.80 -2.90 -6.09
N LEU A 29 -3.44 -2.27 -7.07
CA LEU A 29 -3.34 -2.69 -8.47
C LEU A 29 -1.91 -2.55 -9.00
N ARG A 30 -1.26 -1.41 -8.68
CA ARG A 30 0.13 -1.19 -9.09
C ARG A 30 1.04 -2.29 -8.55
N ASP A 31 0.81 -2.70 -7.31
CA ASP A 31 1.64 -3.68 -6.64
C ASP A 31 1.18 -5.12 -6.86
N GLY A 32 0.15 -5.32 -7.70
CA GLY A 32 -0.32 -6.65 -8.07
C GLY A 32 -1.01 -7.39 -6.94
N PHE A 33 -1.57 -6.68 -5.96
CA PHE A 33 -2.19 -7.28 -4.79
C PHE A 33 -1.24 -8.23 -4.07
N ARG A 34 0.03 -7.84 -4.00
CA ARG A 34 1.05 -8.60 -3.27
C ARG A 34 1.69 -7.71 -2.22
N CYS A 35 2.02 -8.33 -1.09
CA CYS A 35 2.87 -7.67 -0.12
C CYS A 35 4.24 -7.45 -0.76
N LEU A 36 4.71 -6.21 -0.82
CA LEU A 36 6.00 -5.94 -1.45
C LEU A 36 7.17 -6.43 -0.61
N TYR A 37 6.93 -6.76 0.66
CA TYR A 37 8.00 -7.22 1.55
C TYR A 37 8.16 -8.73 1.53
N CYS A 38 7.07 -9.49 1.69
CA CYS A 38 7.14 -10.94 1.75
C CYS A 38 6.59 -11.64 0.51
N LEU A 39 6.04 -10.88 -0.43
CA LEU A 39 5.47 -11.36 -1.69
C LEU A 39 4.22 -12.23 -1.53
N ALA A 40 3.59 -12.20 -0.36
CA ALA A 40 2.34 -12.92 -0.14
C ALA A 40 1.26 -12.40 -1.08
N ASP A 41 0.48 -13.33 -1.62
CA ASP A 41 -0.66 -12.98 -2.47
C ASP A 41 -1.79 -12.47 -1.58
N LEU A 42 -2.25 -11.26 -1.86
CA LEU A 42 -3.28 -10.61 -1.07
C LEU A 42 -4.61 -10.46 -1.85
N HIS A 43 -4.75 -11.16 -2.96
CA HIS A 43 -6.04 -11.22 -3.66
C HIS A 43 -7.08 -11.84 -2.74
N GLY A 44 -8.22 -11.17 -2.63
CA GLY A 44 -9.29 -11.66 -1.76
C GLY A 44 -9.01 -11.56 -0.28
N ALA A 45 -7.91 -10.96 0.12
CA ALA A 45 -7.62 -10.72 1.53
C ALA A 45 -8.65 -9.76 2.13
N SER A 46 -8.94 -9.94 3.42
CA SER A 46 -9.85 -9.04 4.09
C SER A 46 -9.23 -7.63 4.19
N PRO A 47 -10.07 -6.59 4.34
CA PRO A 47 -9.54 -5.23 4.48
C PRO A 47 -8.59 -5.03 5.65
N THR A 48 -8.61 -5.94 6.63
CA THR A 48 -7.69 -5.88 7.76
C THR A 48 -6.35 -6.54 7.44
N ASP A 49 -6.30 -7.43 6.45
CA ASP A 49 -5.10 -8.17 6.10
C ASP A 49 -4.28 -7.51 4.99
N ILE A 50 -4.93 -6.76 4.11
CA ILE A 50 -4.23 -5.97 3.11
C ILE A 50 -4.17 -4.52 3.58
N THR A 51 -2.97 -3.96 3.60
CA THR A 51 -2.74 -2.64 4.16
C THR A 51 -1.85 -1.81 3.25
N LEU A 52 -1.81 -0.51 3.53
CA LEU A 52 -0.84 0.40 2.94
C LEU A 52 0.18 0.79 3.99
N ASP A 53 1.45 0.66 3.64
CA ASP A 53 2.54 1.04 4.51
C ASP A 53 3.19 2.32 3.98
N HIS A 54 3.48 3.25 4.87
CA HIS A 54 4.22 4.47 4.54
C HIS A 54 5.70 4.16 4.57
N LEU A 55 6.40 4.39 3.47
CA LEU A 55 7.85 4.18 3.43
C LEU A 55 8.56 5.13 4.39
N VAL A 56 8.16 6.39 4.39
CA VAL A 56 8.57 7.36 5.39
C VAL A 56 7.37 7.61 6.28
N CYS A 57 7.55 7.40 7.59
CA CYS A 57 6.47 7.58 8.56
C CYS A 57 5.98 9.01 8.56
N ARG A 58 4.71 9.18 8.89
CA ARG A 58 4.11 10.52 8.94
C ARG A 58 4.82 11.42 9.94
N VAL A 59 5.25 10.85 11.06
CA VAL A 59 5.98 11.62 12.08
C VAL A 59 7.32 12.11 11.55
N ASP A 60 7.87 11.45 10.54
CA ASP A 60 9.14 11.83 9.90
C ASP A 60 8.92 12.64 8.61
N GLY A 61 7.71 13.12 8.40
CA GLY A 61 7.39 13.95 7.24
C GLY A 61 6.83 13.20 6.05
N GLY A 62 6.55 11.91 6.21
CA GLY A 62 5.96 11.11 5.12
C GLY A 62 4.54 11.52 4.82
N ASP A 63 4.20 11.50 3.54
CA ASP A 63 2.87 11.88 3.07
C ASP A 63 2.10 10.66 2.53
N ASN A 64 0.90 10.90 2.00
CA ASN A 64 0.05 9.87 1.43
C ASN A 64 0.19 9.78 -0.09
N SER A 65 1.30 10.26 -0.65
CA SER A 65 1.53 10.16 -2.08
C SER A 65 1.79 8.70 -2.47
N PRO A 66 1.44 8.32 -3.71
CA PRO A 66 1.73 6.96 -4.19
C PRO A 66 3.20 6.57 -4.10
N ALA A 67 4.11 7.54 -4.20
CA ALA A 67 5.54 7.28 -4.09
C ALA A 67 5.97 6.92 -2.67
N ASN A 68 5.12 7.18 -1.68
CA ASN A 68 5.41 6.88 -0.28
C ASN A 68 4.56 5.74 0.29
N LEU A 69 3.73 5.12 -0.53
CA LEU A 69 2.81 4.07 -0.07
C LEU A 69 3.06 2.78 -0.84
N VAL A 70 3.09 1.67 -0.11
CA VAL A 70 3.24 0.35 -0.70
C VAL A 70 2.21 -0.60 -0.09
N THR A 71 1.80 -1.58 -0.91
CA THR A 71 0.94 -2.65 -0.43
C THR A 71 1.75 -3.56 0.48
N ALA A 72 1.19 -3.86 1.63
CA ALA A 72 1.84 -4.76 2.59
C ALA A 72 0.79 -5.61 3.29
N CYS A 73 1.14 -6.84 3.60
CA CYS A 73 0.29 -7.65 4.46
C CYS A 73 0.36 -7.08 5.88
N ARG A 74 -0.68 -7.36 6.65
CA ARG A 74 -0.76 -6.86 8.02
C ARG A 74 0.46 -7.27 8.84
N SER A 75 0.90 -8.51 8.69
CA SER A 75 2.05 -9.02 9.44
C SER A 75 3.32 -8.22 9.17
N CYS A 76 3.65 -7.99 7.91
CA CYS A 76 4.84 -7.21 7.55
C CYS A 76 4.72 -5.76 7.99
N ASN A 77 3.54 -5.17 7.80
CA ASN A 77 3.31 -3.79 8.20
C ASN A 77 3.50 -3.62 9.72
N CYS A 78 2.97 -4.56 10.50
CA CYS A 78 3.13 -4.54 11.95
C CYS A 78 4.57 -4.78 12.37
N SER A 79 5.25 -5.70 11.71
CA SER A 79 6.65 -6.01 12.04
C SER A 79 7.58 -4.85 11.72
N ARG A 80 7.31 -4.15 10.63
CA ARG A 80 8.13 -3.02 10.23
C ARG A 80 7.99 -1.84 11.18
N GLN A 81 6.78 -1.55 11.61
CA GLN A 81 6.50 -0.40 12.46
C GLN A 81 7.13 0.87 11.86
N ASP A 82 7.99 1.55 12.62
CA ASP A 82 8.63 2.79 12.18
C ASP A 82 10.06 2.58 11.73
N GLN A 83 10.49 1.32 11.57
CA GLN A 83 11.85 1.05 11.13
C GLN A 83 12.08 1.58 9.72
N PRO A 84 13.25 2.19 9.47
CA PRO A 84 13.62 2.55 8.11
C PRO A 84 13.63 1.30 7.22
N LEU A 85 13.28 1.48 5.96
CA LEU A 85 13.28 0.36 5.02
C LEU A 85 14.65 -0.31 4.94
N SER A 86 15.71 0.49 5.05
CA SER A 86 17.09 -0.02 5.01
C SER A 86 17.39 -1.02 6.13
N ARG A 87 16.68 -0.90 7.24
CA ARG A 87 16.87 -1.81 8.37
C ARG A 87 15.94 -3.01 8.29
N PHE A 88 14.72 -2.80 7.82
CA PHE A 88 13.71 -3.84 7.80
C PHE A 88 13.89 -4.82 6.66
N ALA A 89 14.30 -4.35 5.49
CA ALA A 89 14.30 -5.14 4.26
C ALA A 89 15.69 -5.26 3.66
N GLY A 90 15.97 -6.41 3.06
CA GLY A 90 17.21 -6.64 2.34
C GLY A 90 17.27 -5.89 1.01
N ALA A 91 18.43 -5.97 0.36
CA ALA A 91 18.69 -5.20 -0.86
C ALA A 91 17.71 -5.52 -1.99
N GLU A 92 17.38 -6.78 -2.18
CA GLU A 92 16.46 -7.19 -3.25
C GLU A 92 15.05 -6.68 -2.99
N THR A 93 14.59 -6.79 -1.76
CA THR A 93 13.28 -6.26 -1.38
C THR A 93 13.22 -4.76 -1.56
N ARG A 94 14.25 -4.04 -1.14
CA ARG A 94 14.30 -2.59 -1.31
C ARG A 94 14.26 -2.19 -2.77
N LYS A 95 14.96 -2.94 -3.61
CA LYS A 95 14.97 -2.71 -5.05
C LYS A 95 13.57 -2.92 -5.65
N HIS A 96 12.91 -3.97 -5.23
CA HIS A 96 11.54 -4.27 -5.66
C HIS A 96 10.58 -3.15 -5.26
N VAL A 97 10.67 -2.70 -4.02
CA VAL A 97 9.86 -1.59 -3.52
C VAL A 97 10.09 -0.33 -4.36
N ARG A 98 11.36 0.05 -4.55
CA ARG A 98 11.69 1.25 -5.32
C ARG A 98 11.15 1.18 -6.75
N ARG A 99 11.22 0.01 -7.36
CA ARG A 99 10.73 -0.19 -8.72
C ARG A 99 9.21 0.03 -8.79
N ASN A 100 8.50 -0.48 -7.80
CA ASN A 100 7.04 -0.37 -7.79
C ASN A 100 6.58 1.06 -7.53
N VAL A 101 7.18 1.75 -6.57
CA VAL A 101 6.77 3.12 -6.27
C VAL A 101 7.17 4.11 -7.37
N ALA A 102 8.11 3.75 -8.22
CA ALA A 102 8.50 4.58 -9.35
C ALA A 102 7.51 4.52 -10.51
N ARG A 103 6.61 3.53 -10.53
CA ARG A 103 5.60 3.43 -11.58
C ARG A 103 4.57 4.54 -11.44
N SER A 104 4.17 5.10 -12.59
CA SER A 104 3.11 6.10 -12.57
C SER A 104 1.81 5.48 -12.06
N ILE A 105 1.16 6.17 -11.14
CA ILE A 105 -0.11 5.70 -10.57
C ILE A 105 -1.29 5.98 -11.49
N LYS A 106 -1.12 6.85 -12.48
CA LYS A 106 -2.24 7.31 -13.32
C LYS A 106 -3.03 6.20 -13.98
N PRO A 107 -2.41 5.23 -14.69
CA PRO A 107 -3.18 4.15 -15.31
C PRO A 107 -3.89 3.29 -14.27
N TYR A 108 -3.31 3.12 -13.10
CA TYR A 108 -3.93 2.33 -12.04
C TYR A 108 -5.09 3.06 -11.39
N ARG A 109 -5.03 4.38 -11.29
CA ARG A 109 -6.16 5.16 -10.78
C ARG A 109 -7.34 5.09 -11.74
N LYS A 110 -7.08 5.17 -13.03
CA LYS A 110 -8.12 5.04 -14.03
C LYS A 110 -8.79 3.66 -13.94
N LEU A 111 -7.97 2.62 -13.79
CA LEU A 111 -8.45 1.26 -13.65
C LEU A 111 -9.25 1.08 -12.36
N ALA A 112 -8.74 1.65 -11.26
CA ALA A 112 -9.43 1.58 -9.98
C ALA A 112 -10.82 2.20 -10.04
N LYS A 113 -10.95 3.35 -10.69
CA LYS A 113 -12.24 4.00 -10.86
C LYS A 113 -13.19 3.14 -11.69
N ALA A 114 -12.70 2.51 -12.77
CA ALA A 114 -13.52 1.63 -13.58
C ALA A 114 -14.05 0.44 -12.77
N ILE A 115 -13.20 -0.13 -11.92
CA ILE A 115 -13.60 -1.22 -11.04
C ILE A 115 -14.64 -0.76 -10.03
N LEU A 116 -14.41 0.37 -9.39
CA LEU A 116 -15.31 0.89 -8.35
C LEU A 116 -16.66 1.32 -8.91
N PHE A 117 -16.70 1.75 -10.17
CA PHE A 117 -17.96 2.10 -10.83
C PHE A 117 -18.64 0.88 -11.50
N GLY A 118 -18.05 -0.31 -11.37
CA GLY A 118 -18.64 -1.52 -11.90
C GLY A 118 -18.49 -1.70 -13.39
N GLU A 119 -17.65 -0.90 -14.05
CA GLU A 119 -17.44 -1.00 -15.50
C GLU A 119 -16.67 -2.26 -15.86
N ILE A 120 -15.76 -2.68 -15.00
CA ILE A 120 -15.01 -3.93 -15.14
C ILE A 120 -14.91 -4.60 -13.79
N GLY A 121 -14.73 -5.92 -13.80
CA GLY A 121 -14.49 -6.66 -12.57
C GLY A 121 -13.00 -6.75 -12.27
N LEU A 122 -12.66 -6.89 -11.00
CA LEU A 122 -11.26 -7.06 -10.60
C LEU A 122 -10.65 -8.31 -11.24
N SER A 123 -11.44 -9.36 -11.40
CA SER A 123 -10.99 -10.61 -12.01
C SER A 123 -10.66 -10.45 -13.50
N ASP A 124 -11.13 -9.36 -14.13
CA ASP A 124 -10.87 -9.10 -15.55
C ASP A 124 -9.55 -8.36 -15.75
N VAL A 125 -8.87 -8.01 -14.65
CA VAL A 125 -7.64 -7.26 -14.71
C VAL A 125 -6.46 -8.22 -14.69
N ASP A 126 -5.54 -8.03 -15.62
CA ASP A 126 -4.32 -8.79 -15.68
C ASP A 126 -3.29 -8.10 -14.76
N LEU A 127 -3.02 -8.73 -13.63
CA LEU A 127 -2.11 -8.17 -12.64
C LEU A 127 -0.76 -8.86 -12.75
N GLU A 128 0.18 -8.16 -13.32
CA GLU A 128 1.56 -8.61 -13.36
C GLU A 128 2.30 -8.00 -12.18
N SER A 129 2.93 -8.83 -11.43
CA SER A 129 3.74 -8.39 -10.30
C SER A 129 5.20 -8.28 -10.65
#